data_69ab1b8b7a2f8c0ebf74a1cf9dcdbf80
#
_entry.id   69ab1b8b7a2f8c0ebf74a1cf9dcdbf80
#
_cell.length_a   1.000
_cell.length_b   1.000
_cell.length_c   1.000
_cell.angle_alpha   90.00
_cell.angle_beta   90.00
_cell.angle_gamma   90.00
#
_symmetry.space_group_name_H-M   'P 1'
#
loop_
_entity.id
_entity.type
_entity.pdbx_description
1 polymer ?
#
loop_
_entity_poly.entity_id
_entity_poly.type
_entity_poly.pdbx_seq_one_letter_code
_entity_poly.pdbx_strand_id
1 'polypeptide(L)'
;MSEMNIFQRVSAITSELQTVAKNLEVTTGKSSYKAVSERDILDAVKPIENKYGVYSYPVSREVIESNMLENVKEFTDKSGNTTVTKSTTFMSRIKTVYRFVNIEDPLDYIETVTFAEGIDTQDKGSGKAMTYADKYALMKGYKISTGEDPDQNGSKEEHYTKTSEKHFCVDCGQEIKSTKTKYGNIWNASDIALYSEKKFGRKLCPDCQKNMESK
;
A
#
# COMPACT_ATOMS: atom_id res chain seq x y z
N MET A 1 -34.17 -27.22 -18.72
CA MET A 1 -34.00 -25.95 -17.98
C MET A 1 -34.01 -24.87 -19.03
N SER A 2 -34.76 -23.77 -18.84
CA SER A 2 -34.70 -22.65 -19.79
C SER A 2 -33.24 -22.17 -19.89
N GLU A 3 -32.76 -21.98 -21.12
CA GLU A 3 -31.41 -21.50 -21.39
C GLU A 3 -31.24 -20.13 -20.70
N MET A 4 -30.45 -20.09 -19.64
CA MET A 4 -30.12 -18.83 -18.97
C MET A 4 -29.12 -18.05 -19.83
N ASN A 5 -29.43 -16.79 -20.14
CA ASN A 5 -28.46 -15.90 -20.76
C ASN A 5 -27.38 -15.46 -19.75
N ILE A 6 -26.31 -14.85 -20.26
CA ILE A 6 -25.15 -14.44 -19.43
C ILE A 6 -25.56 -13.56 -18.25
N PHE A 7 -26.51 -12.62 -18.41
CA PHE A 7 -26.95 -11.76 -17.31
C PHE A 7 -27.66 -12.54 -16.20
N GLN A 8 -28.47 -13.54 -16.57
CA GLN A 8 -29.15 -14.42 -15.62
C GLN A 8 -28.13 -15.30 -14.88
N ARG A 9 -27.12 -15.82 -15.59
CA ARG A 9 -26.02 -16.62 -15.01
C ARG A 9 -25.19 -15.79 -14.04
N VAL A 10 -24.75 -14.59 -14.45
CA VAL A 10 -24.00 -13.66 -13.58
C VAL A 10 -24.80 -13.25 -12.35
N SER A 11 -26.11 -13.00 -12.51
CA SER A 11 -27.01 -12.70 -11.38
C SER A 11 -27.11 -13.88 -10.39
N ALA A 12 -27.22 -15.10 -10.89
CA ALA A 12 -27.26 -16.31 -10.06
C ALA A 12 -25.94 -16.52 -9.30
N ILE A 13 -24.80 -16.36 -10.00
CA ILE A 13 -23.47 -16.42 -9.40
C ILE A 13 -23.33 -15.37 -8.29
N THR A 14 -23.72 -14.12 -8.56
CA THR A 14 -23.69 -13.03 -7.58
C THR A 14 -24.50 -13.35 -6.32
N SER A 15 -25.68 -13.99 -6.51
CA SER A 15 -26.56 -14.35 -5.39
C SER A 15 -26.01 -15.48 -4.52
N GLU A 16 -25.20 -16.37 -5.10
CA GLU A 16 -24.60 -17.51 -4.39
C GLU A 16 -23.24 -17.17 -3.76
N LEU A 17 -22.50 -16.22 -4.35
CA LEU A 17 -21.22 -15.78 -3.83
C LEU A 17 -21.38 -15.07 -2.47
N GLN A 18 -20.68 -15.59 -1.48
CA GLN A 18 -20.60 -14.99 -0.15
C GLN A 18 -19.48 -13.93 -0.08
N THR A 19 -19.43 -13.20 1.03
CA THR A 19 -18.33 -12.30 1.32
C THR A 19 -17.00 -13.06 1.38
N VAL A 20 -16.00 -12.57 0.64
CA VAL A 20 -14.64 -13.13 0.67
C VAL A 20 -13.81 -12.39 1.70
N ALA A 21 -13.32 -13.11 2.71
CA ALA A 21 -12.55 -12.53 3.79
C ALA A 21 -11.17 -12.03 3.32
N LYS A 22 -10.68 -10.96 3.95
CA LYS A 22 -9.33 -10.42 3.73
C LYS A 22 -8.32 -11.25 4.53
N ASN A 23 -7.74 -12.29 3.93
CA ASN A 23 -6.80 -13.20 4.58
C ASN A 23 -5.32 -12.89 4.30
N LEU A 24 -5.05 -12.07 3.27
CA LEU A 24 -3.68 -11.69 2.91
C LEU A 24 -3.21 -10.52 3.75
N GLU A 25 -2.15 -10.72 4.54
CA GLU A 25 -1.45 -9.63 5.21
C GLU A 25 -0.38 -9.04 4.29
N VAL A 26 -0.53 -7.75 3.97
CA VAL A 26 0.43 -6.99 3.15
C VAL A 26 1.22 -6.08 4.07
N THR A 27 2.54 -6.29 4.12
CA THR A 27 3.45 -5.46 4.93
C THR A 27 4.15 -4.44 4.03
N THR A 28 4.07 -3.17 4.40
CA THR A 28 4.72 -2.06 3.71
C THR A 28 5.54 -1.26 4.73
N GLY A 29 6.84 -1.52 4.78
CA GLY A 29 7.72 -0.91 5.77
C GLY A 29 7.32 -1.27 7.21
N LYS A 30 6.86 -0.29 7.99
CA LYS A 30 6.43 -0.47 9.39
C LYS A 30 4.93 -0.69 9.57
N SER A 31 4.14 -0.65 8.49
CA SER A 31 2.69 -0.84 8.52
C SER A 31 2.28 -2.13 7.82
N SER A 32 1.21 -2.76 8.30
CA SER A 32 0.56 -3.88 7.62
C SER A 32 -0.93 -3.63 7.49
N TYR A 33 -1.52 -4.19 6.44
CA TYR A 33 -2.96 -4.19 6.23
C TYR A 33 -3.42 -5.52 5.66
N LYS A 34 -4.70 -5.84 5.87
CA LYS A 34 -5.31 -7.06 5.32
C LYS A 34 -5.91 -6.78 3.96
N ALA A 35 -5.62 -7.63 3.00
CA ALA A 35 -6.15 -7.58 1.64
C ALA A 35 -6.77 -8.93 1.25
N VAL A 36 -7.58 -8.92 0.21
CA VAL A 36 -8.05 -10.15 -0.44
C VAL A 36 -7.02 -10.55 -1.48
N SER A 37 -6.56 -11.79 -1.44
CA SER A 37 -5.67 -12.33 -2.45
C SER A 37 -6.43 -12.71 -3.72
N GLU A 38 -5.74 -12.78 -4.86
CA GLU A 38 -6.30 -13.31 -6.10
C GLU A 38 -6.77 -14.76 -5.90
N ARG A 39 -6.01 -15.54 -5.14
CA ARG A 39 -6.34 -16.92 -4.83
C ARG A 39 -7.68 -17.04 -4.11
N ASP A 40 -7.94 -16.23 -3.10
CA ASP A 40 -9.21 -16.27 -2.34
C ASP A 40 -10.40 -15.97 -3.25
N ILE A 41 -10.24 -15.01 -4.18
CA ILE A 41 -11.29 -14.71 -5.18
C ILE A 41 -11.50 -15.87 -6.13
N LEU A 42 -10.42 -16.44 -6.68
CA LEU A 42 -10.53 -17.56 -7.62
C LEU A 42 -11.10 -18.81 -6.97
N ASP A 43 -10.73 -19.11 -5.73
CA ASP A 43 -11.25 -20.27 -4.98
C ASP A 43 -12.76 -20.13 -4.70
N ALA A 44 -13.25 -18.89 -4.50
CA ALA A 44 -14.67 -18.62 -4.34
C ALA A 44 -15.46 -18.66 -5.66
N VAL A 45 -14.88 -18.08 -6.73
CA VAL A 45 -15.59 -17.85 -8.00
C VAL A 45 -15.65 -19.11 -8.88
N LYS A 46 -14.53 -19.81 -9.06
CA LYS A 46 -14.42 -20.94 -10.00
C LYS A 46 -15.49 -22.03 -9.82
N PRO A 47 -15.79 -22.51 -8.61
CA PRO A 47 -16.81 -23.56 -8.44
C PRO A 47 -18.21 -23.10 -8.89
N ILE A 48 -18.52 -21.83 -8.64
CA ILE A 48 -19.83 -21.26 -8.93
C ILE A 48 -19.94 -20.91 -10.43
N GLU A 49 -18.88 -20.37 -11.05
CA GLU A 49 -18.83 -20.22 -12.52
C GLU A 49 -19.07 -21.55 -13.23
N ASN A 50 -18.36 -22.60 -12.82
CA ASN A 50 -18.55 -23.93 -13.38
C ASN A 50 -19.98 -24.45 -13.23
N LYS A 51 -20.61 -24.20 -12.08
CA LYS A 51 -22.01 -24.61 -11.82
C LYS A 51 -23.00 -23.93 -12.77
N TYR A 52 -22.79 -22.64 -13.06
CA TYR A 52 -23.66 -21.83 -13.90
C TYR A 52 -23.21 -21.74 -15.36
N GLY A 53 -22.16 -22.42 -15.75
CA GLY A 53 -21.67 -22.45 -17.11
C GLY A 53 -21.16 -21.08 -17.60
N VAL A 54 -20.39 -20.42 -16.76
CA VAL A 54 -19.69 -19.16 -17.11
C VAL A 54 -18.19 -19.40 -17.12
N TYR A 55 -17.50 -18.82 -18.09
CA TYR A 55 -16.06 -18.72 -18.10
C TYR A 55 -15.62 -17.25 -18.20
N SER A 56 -14.73 -16.83 -17.32
CA SER A 56 -14.25 -15.45 -17.30
C SER A 56 -12.74 -15.36 -17.56
N TYR A 57 -12.33 -14.38 -18.35
CA TYR A 57 -10.93 -14.20 -18.74
C TYR A 57 -10.63 -12.80 -19.27
N PRO A 58 -9.36 -12.32 -19.23
CA PRO A 58 -8.96 -11.10 -19.87
C PRO A 58 -8.89 -11.27 -21.39
N VAL A 59 -9.64 -10.43 -22.14
CA VAL A 59 -9.66 -10.42 -23.60
C VAL A 59 -8.49 -9.61 -24.17
N SER A 60 -8.21 -8.46 -23.55
CA SER A 60 -7.13 -7.60 -23.99
C SER A 60 -6.53 -6.84 -22.81
N ARG A 61 -5.25 -6.48 -22.98
CA ARG A 61 -4.51 -5.64 -22.04
C ARG A 61 -3.75 -4.56 -22.81
N GLU A 62 -3.80 -3.36 -22.28
CA GLU A 62 -3.10 -2.19 -22.82
C GLU A 62 -2.27 -1.56 -21.71
N VAL A 63 -0.99 -1.37 -21.94
CA VAL A 63 -0.12 -0.60 -21.04
C VAL A 63 -0.36 0.88 -21.33
N ILE A 64 -1.03 1.56 -20.40
CA ILE A 64 -1.33 2.99 -20.52
C ILE A 64 -0.11 3.81 -20.15
N GLU A 65 0.64 3.37 -19.15
CA GLU A 65 1.79 4.09 -18.62
C GLU A 65 2.80 3.10 -18.11
N SER A 66 4.08 3.36 -18.37
CA SER A 66 5.19 2.61 -17.81
C SER A 66 6.32 3.57 -17.47
N ASN A 67 6.65 3.69 -16.21
CA ASN A 67 7.67 4.60 -15.70
C ASN A 67 8.74 3.84 -14.92
N MET A 68 9.97 4.33 -15.05
CA MET A 68 11.11 3.90 -14.27
C MET A 68 11.63 5.09 -13.46
N LEU A 69 11.62 4.95 -12.14
CA LEU A 69 12.09 5.97 -11.20
C LEU A 69 13.40 5.48 -10.57
N GLU A 70 14.46 6.24 -10.77
CA GLU A 70 15.72 6.01 -10.08
C GLU A 70 15.75 6.79 -8.76
N ASN A 71 15.99 6.08 -7.66
CA ASN A 71 16.21 6.68 -6.36
C ASN A 71 17.68 6.54 -6.00
N VAL A 72 18.32 7.66 -5.69
CA VAL A 72 19.71 7.72 -5.22
C VAL A 72 19.68 8.10 -3.75
N LYS A 73 20.24 7.27 -2.89
CA LYS A 73 20.43 7.55 -1.47
C LYS A 73 21.91 7.59 -1.16
N GLU A 74 22.35 8.70 -0.58
CA GLU A 74 23.70 8.85 -0.09
C GLU A 74 23.70 8.70 1.43
N PHE A 75 24.58 7.86 1.92
CA PHE A 75 24.80 7.66 3.34
C PHE A 75 26.29 7.85 3.64
N THR A 76 26.60 8.81 4.49
CA THR A 76 27.97 9.04 4.98
C THR A 76 28.12 8.45 6.37
N ASP A 77 29.03 7.50 6.54
CA ASP A 77 29.32 6.89 7.82
C ASP A 77 30.10 7.85 8.75
N LYS A 78 30.30 7.42 9.99
CA LYS A 78 31.02 8.21 11.01
C LYS A 78 32.51 8.42 10.68
N SER A 79 33.06 7.64 9.78
CA SER A 79 34.45 7.71 9.33
C SER A 79 34.60 8.63 8.10
N GLY A 80 33.51 9.24 7.62
CA GLY A 80 33.50 10.12 6.46
C GLY A 80 33.38 9.39 5.12
N ASN A 81 33.17 8.07 5.10
CA ASN A 81 32.99 7.31 3.87
C ASN A 81 31.55 7.49 3.40
N THR A 82 31.35 7.92 2.16
CA THR A 82 30.04 8.07 1.54
C THR A 82 29.70 6.84 0.72
N THR A 83 28.61 6.15 1.06
CA THR A 83 28.04 5.07 0.29
C THR A 83 26.84 5.60 -0.49
N VAL A 84 26.86 5.43 -1.81
CA VAL A 84 25.75 5.77 -2.70
C VAL A 84 24.99 4.50 -3.04
N THR A 85 23.72 4.44 -2.63
CA THR A 85 22.82 3.34 -2.98
C THR A 85 21.85 3.82 -4.05
N LYS A 86 21.86 3.16 -5.20
CA LYS A 86 20.90 3.39 -6.27
C LYS A 86 19.86 2.28 -6.24
N SER A 87 18.60 2.65 -6.29
CA SER A 87 17.49 1.71 -6.44
C SER A 87 16.54 2.19 -7.52
N THR A 88 16.05 1.25 -8.32
CA THR A 88 15.11 1.52 -9.40
C THR A 88 13.73 1.00 -8.97
N THR A 89 12.71 1.80 -9.24
CA THR A 89 11.32 1.42 -9.03
C THR A 89 10.60 1.47 -10.37
N PHE A 90 9.97 0.37 -10.74
CA PHE A 90 9.17 0.25 -11.95
C PHE A 90 7.70 0.42 -11.60
N MET A 91 7.00 1.27 -12.34
CA MET A 91 5.55 1.45 -12.25
C MET A 91 4.94 1.10 -13.60
N SER A 92 3.89 0.30 -13.59
CA SER A 92 3.07 0.03 -14.78
C SER A 92 1.61 0.26 -14.46
N ARG A 93 0.92 1.02 -15.33
CA ARG A 93 -0.53 1.18 -15.32
C ARG A 93 -1.11 0.44 -16.51
N ILE A 94 -2.02 -0.48 -16.26
CA ILE A 94 -2.60 -1.37 -17.27
C ILE A 94 -4.12 -1.22 -17.26
N LYS A 95 -4.68 -1.08 -18.48
CA LYS A 95 -6.10 -1.25 -18.75
C LYS A 95 -6.34 -2.69 -19.16
N THR A 96 -7.32 -3.35 -18.58
CA THR A 96 -7.71 -4.70 -18.95
C THR A 96 -9.19 -4.71 -19.32
N VAL A 97 -9.51 -5.32 -20.46
CA VAL A 97 -10.88 -5.70 -20.81
C VAL A 97 -11.07 -7.15 -20.37
N TYR A 98 -11.99 -7.39 -19.47
CA TYR A 98 -12.29 -8.69 -18.91
C TYR A 98 -13.68 -9.14 -19.34
N ARG A 99 -13.82 -10.39 -19.79
CA ARG A 99 -15.06 -10.94 -20.34
C ARG A 99 -15.56 -12.06 -19.48
N PHE A 100 -16.89 -12.09 -19.33
CA PHE A 100 -17.66 -13.18 -18.75
C PHE A 100 -18.50 -13.76 -19.88
N VAL A 101 -18.32 -15.01 -20.22
CA VAL A 101 -18.94 -15.64 -21.38
C VAL A 101 -19.74 -16.87 -20.97
N ASN A 102 -20.92 -17.03 -21.58
CA ASN A 102 -21.72 -18.23 -21.50
C ASN A 102 -21.00 -19.35 -22.28
N ILE A 103 -20.60 -20.44 -21.60
CA ILE A 103 -19.86 -21.53 -22.25
C ILE A 103 -20.69 -22.29 -23.31
N GLU A 104 -22.04 -22.23 -23.26
CA GLU A 104 -22.93 -22.85 -24.21
C GLU A 104 -23.16 -21.99 -25.47
N ASP A 105 -23.02 -20.65 -25.32
CA ASP A 105 -23.10 -19.69 -26.43
C ASP A 105 -22.01 -18.62 -26.29
N PRO A 106 -20.86 -18.76 -26.96
CA PRO A 106 -19.75 -17.82 -26.89
C PRO A 106 -20.05 -16.39 -27.39
N LEU A 107 -21.17 -16.17 -28.05
CA LEU A 107 -21.62 -14.84 -28.46
C LEU A 107 -22.45 -14.15 -27.36
N ASP A 108 -22.90 -14.89 -26.38
CA ASP A 108 -23.60 -14.39 -25.19
C ASP A 108 -22.58 -14.08 -24.09
N TYR A 109 -22.08 -12.82 -24.05
CA TYR A 109 -21.08 -12.37 -23.10
C TYR A 109 -21.31 -10.93 -22.64
N ILE A 110 -20.67 -10.59 -21.55
CA ILE A 110 -20.53 -9.21 -21.06
C ILE A 110 -19.06 -8.91 -20.81
N GLU A 111 -18.71 -7.64 -20.92
CA GLU A 111 -17.34 -7.17 -20.65
C GLU A 111 -17.33 -6.09 -19.57
N THR A 112 -16.24 -6.03 -18.85
CA THR A 112 -15.94 -4.95 -17.91
C THR A 112 -14.52 -4.47 -18.16
N VAL A 113 -14.29 -3.18 -17.90
CA VAL A 113 -12.96 -2.57 -18.03
C VAL A 113 -12.44 -2.28 -16.63
N THR A 114 -11.20 -2.68 -16.39
CA THR A 114 -10.48 -2.37 -15.15
C THR A 114 -9.16 -1.71 -15.44
N PHE A 115 -8.75 -0.85 -14.49
CA PHE A 115 -7.46 -0.20 -14.48
C PHE A 115 -6.73 -0.62 -13.21
N ALA A 116 -5.45 -0.93 -13.32
CA ALA A 116 -4.64 -1.26 -12.17
C ALA A 116 -3.20 -0.76 -12.34
N GLU A 117 -2.60 -0.48 -11.20
CA GLU A 117 -1.21 -0.08 -11.10
C GLU A 117 -0.41 -1.15 -10.36
N GLY A 118 0.79 -1.40 -10.85
CA GLY A 118 1.76 -2.27 -10.20
C GLY A 118 3.08 -1.55 -10.02
N ILE A 119 3.57 -1.55 -8.80
CA ILE A 119 4.86 -0.94 -8.43
C ILE A 119 5.76 -2.05 -7.90
N ASP A 120 7.00 -2.10 -8.42
CA ASP A 120 8.00 -3.06 -7.97
C ASP A 120 9.42 -2.51 -8.14
N THR A 121 10.33 -2.96 -7.31
CA THR A 121 11.76 -2.60 -7.39
C THR A 121 12.54 -3.53 -8.32
N GLN A 122 11.86 -4.53 -8.91
CA GLN A 122 12.42 -5.48 -9.86
C GLN A 122 11.53 -5.52 -11.11
N ASP A 123 11.37 -6.68 -11.74
CA ASP A 123 10.65 -6.89 -12.99
C ASP A 123 9.14 -7.21 -12.86
N LYS A 124 8.59 -7.18 -11.61
CA LYS A 124 7.24 -7.67 -11.32
C LYS A 124 6.12 -6.61 -11.40
N GLY A 125 6.45 -5.36 -11.75
CA GLY A 125 5.47 -4.26 -11.79
C GLY A 125 4.26 -4.57 -12.66
N SER A 126 4.49 -4.98 -13.91
CA SER A 126 3.41 -5.33 -14.84
C SER A 126 2.59 -6.54 -14.39
N GLY A 127 3.25 -7.58 -13.84
CA GLY A 127 2.56 -8.75 -13.30
C GLY A 127 1.64 -8.40 -12.13
N LYS A 128 2.09 -7.53 -11.22
CA LYS A 128 1.25 -7.00 -10.14
C LYS A 128 0.03 -6.25 -10.68
N ALA A 129 0.22 -5.37 -11.66
CA ALA A 129 -0.88 -4.64 -12.29
C ALA A 129 -1.90 -5.58 -12.93
N MET A 130 -1.48 -6.63 -13.64
CA MET A 130 -2.36 -7.63 -14.23
C MET A 130 -3.18 -8.36 -13.18
N THR A 131 -2.54 -8.88 -12.13
CA THR A 131 -3.22 -9.57 -11.02
C THR A 131 -4.25 -8.68 -10.34
N TYR A 132 -3.94 -7.40 -10.11
CA TYR A 132 -4.89 -6.45 -9.54
C TYR A 132 -6.07 -6.20 -10.49
N ALA A 133 -5.82 -6.01 -11.78
CA ALA A 133 -6.88 -5.78 -12.78
C ALA A 133 -7.87 -6.94 -12.82
N ASP A 134 -7.38 -8.19 -12.87
CA ASP A 134 -8.20 -9.39 -12.93
C ASP A 134 -9.01 -9.59 -11.65
N LYS A 135 -8.36 -9.42 -10.50
CA LYS A 135 -9.03 -9.47 -9.20
C LYS A 135 -10.19 -8.47 -9.12
N TYR A 136 -9.96 -7.22 -9.51
CA TYR A 136 -11.01 -6.20 -9.50
C TYR A 136 -12.10 -6.46 -10.53
N ALA A 137 -11.78 -7.04 -11.69
CA ALA A 137 -12.78 -7.43 -12.68
C ALA A 137 -13.76 -8.44 -12.08
N LEU A 138 -13.27 -9.51 -11.45
CA LEU A 138 -14.10 -10.51 -10.77
C LEU A 138 -14.89 -9.92 -9.61
N MET A 139 -14.23 -9.14 -8.74
CA MET A 139 -14.89 -8.53 -7.58
C MET A 139 -16.03 -7.59 -7.98
N LYS A 140 -15.83 -6.75 -8.99
CA LYS A 140 -16.85 -5.79 -9.44
C LYS A 140 -17.91 -6.46 -10.34
N GLY A 141 -17.50 -7.38 -11.19
CA GLY A 141 -18.41 -8.14 -12.04
C GLY A 141 -19.42 -8.96 -11.25
N TYR A 142 -18.98 -9.65 -10.22
CA TYR A 142 -19.83 -10.45 -9.33
C TYR A 142 -20.27 -9.75 -8.04
N LYS A 143 -19.96 -8.44 -7.87
CA LYS A 143 -20.30 -7.64 -6.68
C LYS A 143 -19.84 -8.29 -5.36
N ILE A 144 -18.65 -8.90 -5.38
CA ILE A 144 -18.08 -9.57 -4.21
C ILE A 144 -17.74 -8.52 -3.14
N SER A 145 -18.34 -8.65 -1.95
CA SER A 145 -18.01 -7.83 -0.80
C SER A 145 -16.76 -8.36 -0.09
N THR A 146 -15.90 -7.46 0.36
CA THR A 146 -14.72 -7.79 1.18
C THR A 146 -14.87 -7.33 2.64
N GLY A 147 -16.08 -6.88 3.02
CA GLY A 147 -16.49 -6.57 4.39
C GLY A 147 -16.20 -5.14 4.83
N GLU A 148 -15.09 -4.53 4.46
CA GLU A 148 -14.75 -3.15 4.83
C GLU A 148 -14.57 -2.28 3.59
N ASP A 149 -15.14 -1.09 3.64
CA ASP A 149 -14.95 -0.06 2.63
C ASP A 149 -13.58 0.61 2.85
N PRO A 150 -12.66 0.57 1.87
CA PRO A 150 -11.36 1.24 1.98
C PRO A 150 -11.48 2.75 2.23
N ASP A 151 -12.56 3.36 1.77
CA ASP A 151 -12.79 4.81 1.92
C ASP A 151 -13.17 5.21 3.36
N GLN A 152 -13.54 4.25 4.22
CA GLN A 152 -13.79 4.52 5.65
C GLN A 152 -12.50 4.76 6.44
N ASN A 153 -11.37 4.28 5.94
CA ASN A 153 -10.06 4.58 6.48
C ASN A 153 -9.38 5.55 5.52
N GLY A 154 -9.60 6.85 5.71
CA GLY A 154 -8.88 7.88 4.96
C GLY A 154 -7.39 7.57 4.98
N SER A 155 -6.73 7.65 3.82
CA SER A 155 -5.28 7.59 3.73
C SER A 155 -4.76 8.56 4.79
N LYS A 156 -4.07 8.06 5.81
CA LYS A 156 -3.33 8.93 6.70
C LYS A 156 -2.27 9.57 5.81
N GLU A 157 -2.57 10.78 5.36
CA GLU A 157 -1.53 11.65 4.85
C GLU A 157 -0.53 11.74 5.99
N GLU A 158 0.58 11.05 5.86
CA GLU A 158 1.75 11.37 6.66
C GLU A 158 2.19 12.75 6.19
N HIS A 159 1.56 13.77 6.77
CA HIS A 159 2.08 15.11 6.71
C HIS A 159 3.45 15.08 7.38
N TYR A 160 4.47 14.86 6.60
CA TYR A 160 5.82 15.28 6.95
C TYR A 160 5.85 16.82 6.94
N THR A 161 5.05 17.43 7.80
CA THR A 161 5.34 18.77 8.22
C THR A 161 6.65 18.67 8.97
N LYS A 162 7.73 19.00 8.27
CA LYS A 162 8.98 19.46 8.85
C LYS A 162 8.69 20.82 9.50
N THR A 163 7.74 20.86 10.42
CA THR A 163 7.65 21.92 11.40
C THR A 163 8.84 21.67 12.30
N SER A 164 9.88 22.44 12.08
CA SER A 164 10.87 22.69 13.12
C SER A 164 10.13 23.39 14.26
N GLU A 165 9.38 22.62 15.07
CA GLU A 165 8.87 23.14 16.33
C GLU A 165 10.08 23.58 17.12
N LYS A 166 10.18 24.88 17.33
CA LYS A 166 11.20 25.43 18.17
C LYS A 166 10.90 25.01 19.60
N HIS A 167 11.79 24.25 20.18
CA HIS A 167 11.71 23.85 21.58
C HIS A 167 12.56 24.79 22.40
N PHE A 168 12.05 25.29 23.52
CA PHE A 168 12.75 26.17 24.44
C PHE A 168 13.02 25.45 25.75
N CYS A 169 14.20 25.69 26.31
CA CYS A 169 14.56 25.16 27.63
C CYS A 169 13.77 25.90 28.71
N VAL A 170 13.11 25.13 29.59
CA VAL A 170 12.30 25.72 30.68
C VAL A 170 13.13 26.43 31.73
N ASP A 171 14.38 25.99 31.93
CA ASP A 171 15.27 26.57 32.97
C ASP A 171 15.99 27.84 32.53
N CYS A 172 16.47 27.92 31.28
CA CYS A 172 17.24 29.07 30.80
C CYS A 172 16.57 29.87 29.70
N GLY A 173 15.40 29.45 29.20
CA GLY A 173 14.66 30.14 28.13
C GLY A 173 15.28 30.06 26.73
N GLN A 174 16.45 29.42 26.57
CA GLN A 174 17.11 29.32 25.26
C GLN A 174 16.48 28.30 24.36
N GLU A 175 16.54 28.53 23.05
CA GLU A 175 16.11 27.57 22.04
C GLU A 175 17.00 26.33 22.10
N ILE A 176 16.36 25.16 22.19
CA ILE A 176 17.04 23.86 22.13
C ILE A 176 17.44 23.60 20.67
N LYS A 177 18.75 23.60 20.41
CA LYS A 177 19.31 23.36 19.07
C LYS A 177 19.84 21.94 18.95
N SER A 178 19.82 21.41 17.73
CA SER A 178 20.45 20.13 17.41
C SER A 178 21.93 20.14 17.80
N THR A 179 22.41 19.06 18.39
CA THR A 179 23.81 18.94 18.86
C THR A 179 24.43 17.64 18.40
N LYS A 180 25.74 17.56 18.35
CA LYS A 180 26.47 16.31 18.10
C LYS A 180 26.72 15.59 19.40
N THR A 181 26.38 14.31 19.47
CA THR A 181 26.74 13.47 20.61
C THR A 181 28.26 13.20 20.62
N LYS A 182 28.80 12.75 21.76
CA LYS A 182 30.20 12.32 21.88
C LYS A 182 30.59 11.20 20.88
N TYR A 183 29.62 10.52 20.29
CA TYR A 183 29.80 9.48 19.28
C TYR A 183 29.61 9.98 17.84
N GLY A 184 29.50 11.32 17.65
CA GLY A 184 29.37 11.93 16.32
C GLY A 184 27.97 11.91 15.69
N ASN A 185 26.97 11.32 16.35
CA ASN A 185 25.59 11.34 15.87
C ASN A 185 24.96 12.72 16.07
N ILE A 186 24.15 13.15 15.11
CA ILE A 186 23.34 14.36 15.27
C ILE A 186 22.12 14.01 16.10
N TRP A 187 21.93 14.73 17.19
CA TRP A 187 20.75 14.64 18.02
C TRP A 187 19.90 15.88 17.76
N ASN A 188 18.72 15.72 17.19
CA ASN A 188 17.90 16.88 16.81
C ASN A 188 17.21 17.51 18.03
N ALA A 189 16.71 18.74 17.87
CA ALA A 189 16.11 19.51 18.96
C ALA A 189 14.90 18.81 19.60
N SER A 190 14.07 18.16 18.78
CA SER A 190 12.90 17.43 19.25
C SER A 190 13.28 16.20 20.09
N ASP A 191 14.30 15.45 19.67
CA ASP A 191 14.77 14.28 20.42
C ASP A 191 15.38 14.70 21.76
N ILE A 192 16.14 15.81 21.79
CA ILE A 192 16.69 16.37 23.02
C ILE A 192 15.57 16.78 23.99
N ALA A 193 14.53 17.48 23.47
CA ALA A 193 13.39 17.90 24.26
C ALA A 193 12.62 16.72 24.86
N LEU A 194 12.32 15.71 24.03
CA LEU A 194 11.61 14.48 24.46
C LEU A 194 12.42 13.66 25.48
N TYR A 195 13.73 13.51 25.25
CA TYR A 195 14.61 12.82 26.20
C TYR A 195 14.63 13.51 27.55
N SER A 196 14.78 14.85 27.56
CA SER A 196 14.84 15.62 28.79
C SER A 196 13.50 15.59 29.54
N GLU A 197 12.39 15.64 28.83
CA GLU A 197 11.06 15.56 29.42
C GLU A 197 10.83 14.18 30.07
N LYS A 198 11.27 13.11 29.41
CA LYS A 198 11.18 11.74 29.94
C LYS A 198 12.09 11.54 31.16
N LYS A 199 13.30 12.11 31.17
CA LYS A 199 14.30 11.88 32.22
C LYS A 199 14.17 12.82 33.40
N PHE A 200 13.85 14.10 33.16
CA PHE A 200 13.82 15.17 34.17
C PHE A 200 12.42 15.77 34.39
N GLY A 201 11.38 15.24 33.71
CA GLY A 201 10.01 15.74 33.80
C GLY A 201 9.78 17.10 33.11
N ARG A 202 10.76 17.63 32.41
CA ARG A 202 10.71 18.96 31.77
C ARG A 202 11.69 19.10 30.61
N LYS A 203 11.39 20.00 29.68
CA LYS A 203 12.20 20.22 28.45
C LYS A 203 13.43 21.09 28.80
N LEU A 204 14.63 20.51 28.74
CA LEU A 204 15.90 21.15 29.05
C LEU A 204 16.85 21.09 27.86
N CYS A 205 17.64 22.16 27.68
CA CYS A 205 18.78 22.16 26.77
C CYS A 205 19.93 21.28 27.31
N PRO A 206 20.86 20.79 26.47
CA PRO A 206 21.95 19.92 26.90
C PRO A 206 22.77 20.44 28.08
N ASP A 207 22.97 21.73 28.16
CA ASP A 207 23.76 22.34 29.26
C ASP A 207 23.00 22.35 30.58
N CYS A 208 21.70 22.63 30.56
CA CYS A 208 20.87 22.52 31.77
C CYS A 208 20.69 21.06 32.22
N GLN A 209 20.65 20.09 31.28
CA GLN A 209 20.66 18.68 31.62
C GLN A 209 21.93 18.27 32.37
N LYS A 210 23.12 18.70 31.91
CA LYS A 210 24.41 18.45 32.60
C LYS A 210 24.41 19.00 34.03
N ASN A 211 23.89 20.23 34.20
CA ASN A 211 23.83 20.85 35.53
C ASN A 211 22.89 20.12 36.49
N MET A 212 21.88 19.42 35.97
CA MET A 212 20.99 18.59 36.78
C MET A 212 21.62 17.25 37.17
N GLU A 213 22.52 16.70 36.36
CA GLU A 213 23.24 15.45 36.64
C GLU A 213 24.42 15.65 37.61
N SER A 214 24.85 16.90 37.79
CA SER A 214 25.99 17.25 38.66
C SER A 214 25.58 17.60 40.10
N LYS A 215 24.28 17.58 40.38
CA LYS A 215 23.69 17.77 41.73
C LYS A 215 23.19 16.45 42.29
#